data_7f9f2115667692541cc878ada64cf115
#
_entry.id   7f9f2115667692541cc878ada64cf115
#
_cell.length_a   1.000
_cell.length_b   1.000
_cell.length_c   1.000
_cell.angle_alpha   90.00
_cell.angle_beta   90.00
_cell.angle_gamma   90.00
#
_symmetry.space_group_name_H-M   'P 1'
#
loop_
_entity.id
_entity.type
_entity.pdbx_description
1 polymer ?
#
loop_
_entity_poly.entity_id
_entity_poly.type
_entity_poly.pdbx_seq_one_letter_code
_entity_poly.pdbx_strand_id
1 'polypeptide(L)'
;MPSRAPSLPVEPELPTSFAAADEDPTLVDAALEERSLEALDWSGRDAQGLQLSESRLRTVDLTEARLSRARLRDVLVQDGSWANATGAGVSLGRARFERVRLTGADLSGSRLDNVTFSECRMDLCSFRFSTLEIVRFEGCRMEESDLYEAQLSSATFTDCDLTGVTLTGAAFTGSEMRGCDLSGARGPEQLRGVRMPWTDVIRIAGELATAVGIEILDE
;
A
#
# COMPACT_ATOMS: atom_id res chain seq x y z
N MET A 1 -6.67 -15.36 -24.11
CA MET A 1 -6.22 -16.40 -23.17
C MET A 1 -6.73 -16.01 -21.80
N PRO A 2 -7.25 -16.91 -20.94
CA PRO A 2 -7.61 -16.55 -19.59
C PRO A 2 -6.36 -16.05 -18.87
N SER A 3 -6.43 -14.86 -18.28
CA SER A 3 -5.34 -14.28 -17.48
C SER A 3 -5.02 -15.23 -16.32
N ARG A 4 -3.74 -15.51 -16.12
CA ARG A 4 -3.29 -16.32 -14.98
C ARG A 4 -3.65 -15.60 -13.68
N ALA A 5 -4.00 -16.36 -12.63
CA ALA A 5 -4.21 -15.78 -11.29
C ALA A 5 -2.97 -15.00 -10.84
N PRO A 6 -3.14 -13.85 -10.14
CA PRO A 6 -2.01 -13.10 -9.62
C PRO A 6 -1.19 -13.95 -8.65
N SER A 7 0.10 -13.69 -8.60
CA SER A 7 0.98 -14.29 -7.60
C SER A 7 0.67 -13.72 -6.22
N LEU A 8 0.85 -14.52 -5.18
CA LEU A 8 0.71 -14.04 -3.79
C LEU A 8 2.06 -13.55 -3.27
N PRO A 9 2.08 -12.50 -2.43
CA PRO A 9 3.30 -12.06 -1.78
C PRO A 9 3.94 -13.17 -0.94
N VAL A 10 5.27 -13.17 -0.92
CA VAL A 10 6.06 -14.01 -0.02
C VAL A 10 6.11 -13.31 1.35
N GLU A 11 5.89 -14.08 2.41
CA GLU A 11 5.94 -13.56 3.78
C GLU A 11 7.36 -13.10 4.16
N PRO A 12 7.49 -12.12 5.08
CA PRO A 12 8.79 -11.72 5.62
C PRO A 12 9.53 -12.88 6.29
N GLU A 13 10.81 -12.99 6.01
CA GLU A 13 11.71 -13.91 6.71
C GLU A 13 12.19 -13.23 8.00
N LEU A 14 11.67 -13.64 9.15
CA LEU A 14 12.01 -13.06 10.43
C LEU A 14 12.86 -14.01 11.27
N PRO A 15 13.85 -13.52 12.03
CA PRO A 15 14.66 -14.34 12.92
C PRO A 15 13.81 -14.91 14.07
N THR A 16 14.30 -15.99 14.68
CA THR A 16 13.66 -16.62 15.84
C THR A 16 13.88 -15.83 17.14
N SER A 17 14.88 -14.95 17.15
CA SER A 17 15.18 -14.04 18.26
C SER A 17 15.62 -12.69 17.70
N PHE A 18 15.30 -11.63 18.43
CA PHE A 18 15.62 -10.26 18.03
C PHE A 18 16.61 -9.66 19.03
N ALA A 19 17.49 -8.80 18.55
CA ALA A 19 18.32 -7.98 19.41
C ALA A 19 17.46 -6.87 20.06
N ALA A 20 17.86 -6.46 21.28
CA ALA A 20 17.21 -5.34 21.94
C ALA A 20 17.37 -4.05 21.08
N ALA A 21 16.33 -3.23 21.09
CA ALA A 21 16.41 -1.92 20.46
C ALA A 21 17.14 -0.94 21.38
N ASP A 22 17.90 -0.01 20.76
CA ASP A 22 18.37 1.17 21.46
C ASP A 22 17.16 2.08 21.78
N GLU A 23 17.13 2.69 22.95
CA GLU A 23 15.99 3.50 23.39
C GLU A 23 15.75 4.73 22.49
N ASP A 24 16.81 5.30 21.91
CA ASP A 24 16.70 6.48 21.03
C ASP A 24 17.77 6.50 19.91
N PRO A 25 17.67 5.63 18.89
CA PRO A 25 18.65 5.57 17.83
C PRO A 25 18.57 6.82 16.93
N THR A 26 19.70 7.25 16.38
CA THR A 26 19.70 8.13 15.21
C THR A 26 19.13 7.36 14.03
N LEU A 27 18.09 7.90 13.36
CA LEU A 27 17.38 7.18 12.30
C LEU A 27 17.88 7.52 10.89
N VAL A 28 18.51 8.69 10.71
CA VAL A 28 19.02 9.10 9.39
C VAL A 28 20.13 8.17 8.93
N ASP A 29 19.96 7.58 7.77
CA ASP A 29 20.85 6.58 7.15
C ASP A 29 21.23 5.40 8.08
N ALA A 30 20.46 5.19 9.15
CA ALA A 30 20.67 4.09 10.08
C ALA A 30 20.39 2.73 9.43
N ALA A 31 21.14 1.71 9.83
CA ALA A 31 20.89 0.32 9.49
C ALA A 31 20.55 -0.47 10.76
N LEU A 32 19.32 -0.94 10.83
CA LEU A 32 18.79 -1.73 11.94
C LEU A 32 18.42 -3.12 11.41
N GLU A 33 19.05 -4.13 11.91
CA GLU A 33 18.88 -5.52 11.50
C GLU A 33 18.49 -6.39 12.68
N GLU A 34 17.61 -7.35 12.48
CA GLU A 34 17.13 -8.29 13.48
C GLU A 34 16.60 -7.60 14.76
N ARG A 35 15.85 -6.50 14.61
CA ARG A 35 15.33 -5.72 15.74
C ARG A 35 13.86 -6.01 16.03
N SER A 36 13.53 -6.07 17.33
CA SER A 36 12.15 -5.92 17.78
C SER A 36 11.97 -4.54 18.39
N LEU A 37 11.24 -3.69 17.65
CA LEU A 37 10.95 -2.32 18.03
C LEU A 37 9.51 -2.27 18.52
N GLU A 38 9.30 -1.92 19.78
CA GLU A 38 7.98 -1.96 20.41
C GLU A 38 7.68 -0.67 21.17
N ALA A 39 6.48 -0.12 20.96
CA ALA A 39 5.95 1.05 21.65
C ALA A 39 6.88 2.28 21.60
N LEU A 40 7.52 2.52 20.44
CA LEU A 40 8.42 3.66 20.24
C LEU A 40 7.68 4.83 19.60
N ASP A 41 7.98 6.02 20.07
CA ASP A 41 7.53 7.26 19.44
C ASP A 41 8.65 7.86 18.58
N TRP A 42 8.49 7.71 17.27
CA TRP A 42 9.35 8.30 16.25
C TRP A 42 8.60 9.34 15.41
N SER A 43 7.51 9.88 15.96
CA SER A 43 6.69 10.90 15.28
C SER A 43 7.50 12.15 14.95
N GLY A 44 7.29 12.69 13.75
CA GLY A 44 8.00 13.86 13.24
C GLY A 44 9.51 13.70 13.04
N ARG A 45 10.09 12.54 13.33
CA ARG A 45 11.53 12.30 13.23
C ARG A 45 12.02 12.24 11.79
N ASP A 46 13.26 12.60 11.60
CA ASP A 46 13.98 12.38 10.36
C ASP A 46 14.55 10.96 10.34
N ALA A 47 14.02 10.15 9.42
CA ALA A 47 14.42 8.77 9.18
C ALA A 47 14.75 8.55 7.71
N GLN A 48 15.28 9.59 7.03
CA GLN A 48 15.69 9.47 5.63
C GLN A 48 16.79 8.43 5.49
N GLY A 49 16.65 7.58 4.47
CA GLY A 49 17.61 6.52 4.18
C GLY A 49 17.65 5.39 5.21
N LEU A 50 16.75 5.37 6.20
CA LEU A 50 16.65 4.28 7.18
C LEU A 50 16.58 2.93 6.47
N GLN A 51 17.39 1.98 6.92
CA GLN A 51 17.39 0.61 6.48
C GLN A 51 16.93 -0.28 7.62
N LEU A 52 15.85 -1.01 7.40
CA LEU A 52 15.34 -2.01 8.33
C LEU A 52 15.33 -3.36 7.62
N SER A 53 15.96 -4.35 8.20
CA SER A 53 15.91 -5.72 7.71
C SER A 53 15.60 -6.71 8.82
N GLU A 54 14.89 -7.79 8.45
CA GLU A 54 14.58 -8.92 9.34
C GLU A 54 14.03 -8.48 10.70
N SER A 55 13.16 -7.45 10.71
CA SER A 55 12.78 -6.74 11.91
C SER A 55 11.27 -6.70 12.11
N ARG A 56 10.85 -6.54 13.37
CA ARG A 56 9.46 -6.35 13.76
C ARG A 56 9.27 -4.98 14.40
N LEU A 57 8.23 -4.27 13.95
CA LEU A 57 7.77 -3.01 14.50
C LEU A 57 6.36 -3.23 15.06
N ARG A 58 6.18 -3.05 16.36
CA ARG A 58 4.86 -3.15 16.98
C ARG A 58 4.53 -1.87 17.73
N THR A 59 3.37 -1.29 17.45
CA THR A 59 2.93 -0.02 18.05
C THR A 59 3.98 1.11 17.95
N VAL A 60 4.74 1.15 16.85
CA VAL A 60 5.71 2.22 16.58
C VAL A 60 4.97 3.37 15.89
N ASP A 61 5.13 4.58 16.42
CA ASP A 61 4.55 5.78 15.84
C ASP A 61 5.58 6.50 14.95
N LEU A 62 5.31 6.56 13.67
CA LEU A 62 6.06 7.26 12.62
C LEU A 62 5.20 8.37 11.98
N THR A 63 4.18 8.85 12.70
CA THR A 63 3.32 9.95 12.24
C THR A 63 4.18 11.16 11.89
N GLU A 64 3.98 11.73 10.67
CA GLU A 64 4.73 12.87 10.14
C GLU A 64 6.24 12.65 10.02
N ALA A 65 6.74 11.43 10.20
CA ALA A 65 8.17 11.13 10.04
C ALA A 65 8.61 11.26 8.56
N ARG A 66 9.86 11.62 8.36
CA ARG A 66 10.49 11.70 7.03
C ARG A 66 11.22 10.40 6.71
N LEU A 67 10.62 9.58 5.84
CA LEU A 67 11.09 8.24 5.45
C LEU A 67 11.67 8.19 4.03
N SER A 68 11.91 9.34 3.40
CA SER A 68 12.38 9.37 2.01
C SER A 68 13.60 8.48 1.81
N ARG A 69 13.57 7.64 0.76
CA ARG A 69 14.61 6.65 0.43
C ARG A 69 14.83 5.57 1.50
N ALA A 70 13.94 5.42 2.49
CA ALA A 70 14.04 4.32 3.43
C ALA A 70 13.88 2.98 2.71
N ARG A 71 14.53 1.95 3.22
CA ARG A 71 14.47 0.58 2.70
C ARG A 71 14.08 -0.37 3.82
N LEU A 72 12.97 -1.05 3.63
CA LEU A 72 12.47 -2.03 4.56
C LEU A 72 12.39 -3.39 3.84
N ARG A 73 13.09 -4.37 4.37
CA ARG A 73 13.10 -5.72 3.81
C ARG A 73 12.92 -6.75 4.91
N ASP A 74 12.06 -7.75 4.66
CA ASP A 74 11.72 -8.76 5.65
C ASP A 74 11.24 -8.13 6.97
N VAL A 75 10.21 -7.27 6.86
CA VAL A 75 9.74 -6.49 8.01
C VAL A 75 8.26 -6.75 8.26
N LEU A 76 7.93 -6.97 9.53
CA LEU A 76 6.55 -7.04 10.02
C LEU A 76 6.23 -5.77 10.82
N VAL A 77 5.24 -5.01 10.35
CA VAL A 77 4.74 -3.79 11.02
C VAL A 77 3.33 -4.04 11.52
N GLN A 78 3.10 -3.87 12.80
CA GLN A 78 1.81 -4.14 13.43
C GLN A 78 1.36 -2.99 14.34
N ASP A 79 0.06 -2.67 14.27
CA ASP A 79 -0.63 -1.76 15.20
C ASP A 79 0.04 -0.38 15.36
N GLY A 80 0.81 0.09 14.38
CA GLY A 80 1.54 1.35 14.40
C GLY A 80 0.85 2.46 13.60
N SER A 81 1.50 3.63 13.55
CA SER A 81 1.04 4.79 12.77
C SER A 81 2.15 5.33 11.89
N TRP A 82 1.85 5.50 10.61
CA TRP A 82 2.65 6.20 9.59
C TRP A 82 1.83 7.34 8.98
N ALA A 83 0.86 7.87 9.74
CA ALA A 83 -0.03 8.92 9.25
C ALA A 83 0.76 10.15 8.84
N ASN A 84 0.47 10.71 7.66
CA ASN A 84 1.16 11.86 7.08
C ASN A 84 2.69 11.69 6.97
N ALA A 85 3.21 10.48 7.08
CA ALA A 85 4.64 10.24 6.87
C ALA A 85 5.02 10.55 5.41
N THR A 86 6.17 11.17 5.20
CA THR A 86 6.70 11.49 3.87
C THR A 86 7.73 10.44 3.47
N GLY A 87 7.29 9.47 2.67
CA GLY A 87 8.08 8.32 2.26
C GLY A 87 8.33 8.26 0.75
N ALA A 88 8.47 9.40 0.08
CA ALA A 88 8.75 9.40 -1.36
C ALA A 88 10.01 8.58 -1.70
N GLY A 89 9.86 7.62 -2.65
CA GLY A 89 10.95 6.75 -3.06
C GLY A 89 11.35 5.68 -2.01
N VAL A 90 10.45 5.32 -1.11
CA VAL A 90 10.64 4.17 -0.19
C VAL A 90 10.72 2.87 -0.98
N SER A 91 11.53 1.93 -0.52
CA SER A 91 11.58 0.56 -1.04
C SER A 91 11.11 -0.41 0.04
N LEU A 92 10.04 -1.14 -0.25
CA LEU A 92 9.51 -2.22 0.59
C LEU A 92 9.70 -3.55 -0.14
N GLY A 93 10.32 -4.53 0.52
CA GLY A 93 10.53 -5.86 -0.02
C GLY A 93 10.21 -6.95 1.00
N ARG A 94 9.36 -7.93 0.68
CA ARG A 94 8.86 -8.95 1.59
C ARG A 94 8.43 -8.35 2.94
N ALA A 95 7.49 -7.40 2.89
CA ALA A 95 7.03 -6.68 4.06
C ALA A 95 5.53 -6.92 4.30
N ARG A 96 5.14 -6.94 5.56
CA ARG A 96 3.75 -7.11 5.98
C ARG A 96 3.35 -6.01 6.94
N PHE A 97 2.25 -5.35 6.64
CA PHE A 97 1.65 -4.30 7.45
C PHE A 97 0.28 -4.78 7.92
N GLU A 98 0.05 -4.83 9.22
CA GLU A 98 -1.20 -5.27 9.82
C GLU A 98 -1.77 -4.20 10.74
N ARG A 99 -3.00 -3.77 10.48
CA ARG A 99 -3.71 -2.75 11.29
C ARG A 99 -2.90 -1.46 11.48
N VAL A 100 -2.14 -1.07 10.46
CA VAL A 100 -1.32 0.14 10.48
C VAL A 100 -2.12 1.31 9.93
N ARG A 101 -1.97 2.47 10.55
CA ARG A 101 -2.54 3.71 10.05
C ARG A 101 -1.54 4.41 9.11
N LEU A 102 -1.91 4.53 7.84
CA LEU A 102 -1.13 5.23 6.80
C LEU A 102 -1.93 6.42 6.20
N THR A 103 -2.95 6.90 6.89
CA THR A 103 -3.79 8.01 6.41
C THR A 103 -2.93 9.20 6.01
N GLY A 104 -3.06 9.67 4.76
CA GLY A 104 -2.30 10.80 4.23
C GLY A 104 -0.81 10.53 4.01
N ALA A 105 -0.33 9.30 4.15
CA ALA A 105 1.08 8.99 3.89
C ALA A 105 1.43 9.18 2.41
N ASP A 106 2.57 9.81 2.14
CA ASP A 106 3.11 9.98 0.79
C ASP A 106 4.13 8.87 0.50
N LEU A 107 3.72 7.89 -0.28
CA LEU A 107 4.55 6.80 -0.80
C LEU A 107 4.79 6.96 -2.31
N SER A 108 4.78 8.18 -2.83
CA SER A 108 4.97 8.44 -4.24
C SER A 108 6.37 8.01 -4.74
N GLY A 109 6.43 7.51 -5.99
CA GLY A 109 7.66 7.02 -6.59
C GLY A 109 8.32 5.83 -5.87
N SER A 110 7.58 5.17 -4.98
CA SER A 110 8.08 4.04 -4.19
C SER A 110 8.08 2.73 -4.99
N ARG A 111 8.90 1.80 -4.54
CA ARG A 111 8.94 0.44 -5.05
C ARG A 111 8.48 -0.54 -3.96
N LEU A 112 7.39 -1.25 -4.23
CA LEU A 112 6.85 -2.28 -3.37
C LEU A 112 6.95 -3.63 -4.10
N ASP A 113 7.62 -4.60 -3.49
CA ASP A 113 7.79 -5.94 -4.02
C ASP A 113 7.50 -7.00 -2.95
N ASN A 114 6.54 -7.88 -3.21
CA ASN A 114 6.08 -8.87 -2.23
C ASN A 114 5.60 -8.22 -0.91
N VAL A 115 4.62 -7.31 -0.98
CA VAL A 115 4.11 -6.58 0.19
C VAL A 115 2.65 -6.92 0.44
N THR A 116 2.30 -7.14 1.71
CA THR A 116 0.91 -7.30 2.15
C THR A 116 0.51 -6.17 3.09
N PHE A 117 -0.63 -5.54 2.82
CA PHE A 117 -1.34 -4.65 3.73
C PHE A 117 -2.65 -5.33 4.16
N SER A 118 -2.84 -5.54 5.44
CA SER A 118 -4.03 -6.19 6.00
C SER A 118 -4.69 -5.30 7.05
N GLU A 119 -5.97 -5.02 6.88
CA GLU A 119 -6.77 -4.18 7.79
C GLU A 119 -6.16 -2.79 8.06
N CYS A 120 -5.44 -2.24 7.06
CA CYS A 120 -4.77 -0.95 7.20
C CYS A 120 -5.71 0.22 6.86
N ARG A 121 -5.47 1.38 7.49
CA ARG A 121 -6.08 2.65 7.11
C ARG A 121 -5.15 3.44 6.21
N MET A 122 -5.54 3.59 4.95
CA MET A 122 -4.73 4.19 3.91
C MET A 122 -5.49 5.29 3.18
N ASP A 123 -6.49 5.89 3.85
CA ASP A 123 -7.25 7.00 3.29
C ASP A 123 -6.32 8.14 2.88
N LEU A 124 -6.51 8.77 1.72
CA LEU A 124 -5.68 9.85 1.20
C LEU A 124 -4.20 9.47 0.98
N CYS A 125 -3.87 8.19 1.00
CA CYS A 125 -2.48 7.73 0.79
C CYS A 125 -2.08 7.91 -0.68
N SER A 126 -0.89 8.42 -0.93
CA SER A 126 -0.36 8.62 -2.28
C SER A 126 0.60 7.51 -2.68
N PHE A 127 0.27 6.82 -3.78
CA PHE A 127 1.12 5.87 -4.50
C PHE A 127 1.45 6.37 -5.91
N ARG A 128 1.38 7.68 -6.14
CA ARG A 128 1.66 8.26 -7.46
C ARG A 128 3.02 7.82 -8.00
N PHE A 129 3.08 7.43 -9.28
CA PHE A 129 4.32 7.03 -9.95
C PHE A 129 5.05 5.84 -9.32
N SER A 130 4.39 5.08 -8.43
CA SER A 130 4.99 3.94 -7.76
C SER A 130 4.94 2.68 -8.59
N THR A 131 5.84 1.74 -8.29
CA THR A 131 5.82 0.39 -8.85
C THR A 131 5.43 -0.61 -7.75
N LEU A 132 4.32 -1.30 -7.94
CA LEU A 132 3.77 -2.30 -7.03
C LEU A 132 3.80 -3.67 -7.71
N GLU A 133 4.71 -4.54 -7.30
CA GLU A 133 4.88 -5.89 -7.83
C GLU A 133 4.50 -6.92 -6.77
N ILE A 134 3.53 -7.78 -7.08
CA ILE A 134 3.03 -8.81 -6.15
C ILE A 134 2.62 -8.16 -4.81
N VAL A 135 1.68 -7.20 -4.87
CA VAL A 135 1.20 -6.50 -3.67
C VAL A 135 -0.24 -6.90 -3.37
N ARG A 136 -0.53 -7.12 -2.09
CA ARG A 136 -1.84 -7.53 -1.62
C ARG A 136 -2.41 -6.51 -0.64
N PHE A 137 -3.63 -6.08 -0.88
CA PHE A 137 -4.44 -5.25 0.02
C PHE A 137 -5.65 -6.06 0.46
N GLU A 138 -5.83 -6.27 1.76
CA GLU A 138 -6.93 -7.03 2.35
C GLU A 138 -7.64 -6.22 3.42
N GLY A 139 -8.94 -6.00 3.27
CA GLY A 139 -9.75 -5.28 4.25
C GLY A 139 -9.26 -3.86 4.51
N CYS A 140 -8.57 -3.25 3.55
CA CYS A 140 -7.99 -1.92 3.71
C CYS A 140 -8.99 -0.82 3.38
N ARG A 141 -8.92 0.30 4.13
CA ARG A 141 -9.57 1.54 3.76
C ARG A 141 -8.60 2.41 2.97
N MET A 142 -8.97 2.74 1.74
CA MET A 142 -8.15 3.47 0.79
C MET A 142 -8.98 4.59 0.12
N GLU A 143 -9.94 5.17 0.87
CA GLU A 143 -10.78 6.26 0.40
C GLU A 143 -9.92 7.42 -0.12
N GLU A 144 -10.23 7.94 -1.30
CA GLU A 144 -9.54 9.06 -1.96
C GLU A 144 -8.02 8.85 -2.09
N SER A 145 -7.53 7.61 -2.02
CA SER A 145 -6.12 7.32 -2.27
C SER A 145 -5.74 7.58 -3.74
N ASP A 146 -4.47 7.87 -3.99
CA ASP A 146 -4.01 8.30 -5.31
C ASP A 146 -3.02 7.30 -5.91
N LEU A 147 -3.47 6.60 -6.95
CA LEU A 147 -2.69 5.66 -7.78
C LEU A 147 -2.32 6.27 -9.14
N TYR A 148 -2.29 7.62 -9.27
CA TYR A 148 -1.96 8.29 -10.52
C TYR A 148 -0.64 7.79 -11.10
N GLU A 149 -0.67 7.30 -12.36
CA GLU A 149 0.48 6.74 -13.08
C GLU A 149 1.23 5.62 -12.33
N ALA A 150 0.58 4.95 -11.36
CA ALA A 150 1.17 3.80 -10.69
C ALA A 150 1.20 2.57 -11.62
N GLN A 151 2.25 1.77 -11.48
CA GLN A 151 2.41 0.51 -12.22
C GLN A 151 2.17 -0.66 -11.27
N LEU A 152 1.07 -1.39 -11.49
CA LEU A 152 0.68 -2.52 -10.66
C LEU A 152 0.78 -3.83 -11.44
N SER A 153 1.63 -4.74 -10.96
CA SER A 153 1.80 -6.08 -11.53
C SER A 153 1.46 -7.14 -10.49
N SER A 154 0.52 -8.02 -10.81
CA SER A 154 0.01 -9.06 -9.88
C SER A 154 -0.50 -8.47 -8.55
N ALA A 155 -1.09 -7.28 -8.59
CA ALA A 155 -1.71 -6.67 -7.42
C ALA A 155 -3.08 -7.28 -7.14
N THR A 156 -3.38 -7.50 -5.86
CA THR A 156 -4.69 -8.01 -5.44
C THR A 156 -5.31 -7.07 -4.41
N PHE A 157 -6.59 -6.77 -4.60
CA PHE A 157 -7.40 -6.01 -3.66
C PHE A 157 -8.60 -6.87 -3.27
N THR A 158 -8.74 -7.13 -1.97
CA THR A 158 -9.83 -7.95 -1.44
C THR A 158 -10.53 -7.20 -0.31
N ASP A 159 -11.85 -7.04 -0.45
CA ASP A 159 -12.71 -6.39 0.55
C ASP A 159 -12.18 -4.99 0.97
N CYS A 160 -11.70 -4.21 0.00
CA CYS A 160 -11.16 -2.87 0.23
C CYS A 160 -12.19 -1.78 -0.10
N ASP A 161 -12.13 -0.70 0.67
CA ASP A 161 -12.82 0.55 0.35
C ASP A 161 -11.90 1.43 -0.51
N LEU A 162 -12.23 1.56 -1.80
CA LEU A 162 -11.53 2.36 -2.81
C LEU A 162 -12.39 3.54 -3.29
N THR A 163 -13.37 3.98 -2.47
CA THR A 163 -14.25 5.09 -2.80
C THR A 163 -13.44 6.34 -3.16
N GLY A 164 -13.74 6.93 -4.31
CA GLY A 164 -13.06 8.15 -4.78
C GLY A 164 -11.59 7.98 -5.17
N VAL A 165 -11.08 6.74 -5.26
CA VAL A 165 -9.68 6.46 -5.66
C VAL A 165 -9.35 7.09 -7.02
N THR A 166 -8.14 7.61 -7.16
CA THR A 166 -7.62 8.11 -8.44
C THR A 166 -6.82 7.01 -9.13
N LEU A 167 -7.33 6.56 -10.29
CA LEU A 167 -6.71 5.52 -11.13
C LEU A 167 -6.10 6.09 -12.42
N THR A 168 -6.22 7.38 -12.66
CA THR A 168 -5.80 8.02 -13.92
C THR A 168 -4.34 7.68 -14.25
N GLY A 169 -4.11 7.11 -15.44
CA GLY A 169 -2.79 6.70 -15.90
C GLY A 169 -2.23 5.44 -15.22
N ALA A 170 -2.93 4.86 -14.24
CA ALA A 170 -2.49 3.61 -13.62
C ALA A 170 -2.55 2.44 -14.61
N ALA A 171 -1.61 1.52 -14.49
CA ALA A 171 -1.58 0.30 -15.29
C ALA A 171 -1.66 -0.93 -14.40
N PHE A 172 -2.60 -1.82 -14.74
CA PHE A 172 -2.82 -3.06 -14.00
C PHE A 172 -2.48 -4.27 -14.88
N THR A 173 -1.45 -5.01 -14.52
CA THR A 173 -1.05 -6.22 -15.24
C THR A 173 -1.27 -7.46 -14.37
N GLY A 174 -2.11 -8.38 -14.81
CA GLY A 174 -2.38 -9.62 -14.07
C GLY A 174 -2.98 -9.40 -12.67
N SER A 175 -3.64 -8.27 -12.47
CA SER A 175 -4.20 -7.86 -11.17
C SER A 175 -5.65 -8.30 -11.00
N GLU A 176 -6.12 -8.32 -9.75
CA GLU A 176 -7.47 -8.78 -9.39
C GLU A 176 -8.07 -7.89 -8.29
N MET A 177 -9.36 -7.61 -8.38
CA MET A 177 -10.14 -6.91 -7.35
C MET A 177 -11.38 -7.72 -7.02
N ARG A 178 -11.66 -7.92 -5.72
CA ARG A 178 -12.84 -8.65 -5.21
C ARG A 178 -13.43 -7.95 -4.01
N GLY A 179 -14.74 -7.79 -4.00
CA GLY A 179 -15.47 -7.19 -2.87
C GLY A 179 -15.11 -5.73 -2.59
N CYS A 180 -14.51 -5.04 -3.57
CA CYS A 180 -14.09 -3.66 -3.41
C CYS A 180 -15.21 -2.67 -3.73
N ASP A 181 -15.24 -1.55 -3.00
CA ASP A 181 -16.05 -0.38 -3.35
C ASP A 181 -15.19 0.59 -4.17
N LEU A 182 -15.59 0.85 -5.40
CA LEU A 182 -14.93 1.75 -6.34
C LEU A 182 -15.82 2.96 -6.68
N SER A 183 -16.85 3.21 -5.89
CA SER A 183 -17.78 4.33 -6.10
C SER A 183 -17.01 5.65 -6.23
N GLY A 184 -17.32 6.42 -7.27
CA GLY A 184 -16.66 7.70 -7.52
C GLY A 184 -15.18 7.61 -7.92
N ALA A 185 -14.69 6.43 -8.29
CA ALA A 185 -13.32 6.26 -8.79
C ALA A 185 -13.07 7.13 -10.02
N ARG A 186 -11.89 7.77 -10.08
CA ARG A 186 -11.46 8.62 -11.20
C ARG A 186 -10.55 7.82 -12.13
N GLY A 187 -10.88 7.81 -13.43
CA GLY A 187 -10.13 7.03 -14.43
C GLY A 187 -10.45 5.53 -14.40
N PRO A 188 -11.73 5.11 -14.25
CA PRO A 188 -12.09 3.69 -14.16
C PRO A 188 -11.80 2.92 -15.46
N GLU A 189 -11.57 3.60 -16.60
CA GLU A 189 -11.12 2.99 -17.86
C GLU A 189 -9.73 2.32 -17.71
N GLN A 190 -8.96 2.68 -16.69
CA GLN A 190 -7.67 2.07 -16.37
C GLN A 190 -7.81 0.66 -15.79
N LEU A 191 -9.00 0.26 -15.36
CA LEU A 191 -9.28 -1.12 -14.91
C LEU A 191 -9.26 -2.16 -16.05
N ARG A 192 -8.84 -1.74 -17.25
CA ARG A 192 -8.69 -2.66 -18.39
C ARG A 192 -7.77 -3.83 -18.04
N GLY A 193 -8.29 -5.05 -18.16
CA GLY A 193 -7.56 -6.29 -17.89
C GLY A 193 -7.52 -6.72 -16.43
N VAL A 194 -8.07 -5.92 -15.51
CA VAL A 194 -8.28 -6.32 -14.11
C VAL A 194 -9.34 -7.43 -14.08
N ARG A 195 -9.11 -8.44 -13.28
CA ARG A 195 -10.06 -9.52 -13.04
C ARG A 195 -10.98 -9.15 -11.89
N MET A 196 -12.28 -9.16 -12.12
CA MET A 196 -13.31 -8.81 -11.14
C MET A 196 -14.46 -9.81 -11.19
N PRO A 197 -15.12 -10.13 -10.05
CA PRO A 197 -16.39 -10.81 -10.04
C PRO A 197 -17.47 -9.99 -10.77
N TRP A 198 -18.41 -10.67 -11.41
CA TRP A 198 -19.50 -9.98 -12.12
C TRP A 198 -20.32 -9.05 -11.22
N THR A 199 -20.53 -9.48 -9.97
CA THR A 199 -21.25 -8.67 -8.96
C THR A 199 -20.57 -7.34 -8.69
N ASP A 200 -19.24 -7.29 -8.72
CA ASP A 200 -18.47 -6.06 -8.47
C ASP A 200 -18.47 -5.16 -9.73
N VAL A 201 -18.41 -5.76 -10.93
CA VAL A 201 -18.55 -5.01 -12.19
C VAL A 201 -19.90 -4.29 -12.27
N ILE A 202 -21.00 -4.93 -11.82
CA ILE A 202 -22.31 -4.28 -11.81
C ILE A 202 -22.33 -3.03 -10.92
N ARG A 203 -21.64 -3.05 -9.78
CA ARG A 203 -21.61 -1.92 -8.85
C ARG A 203 -20.97 -0.66 -9.45
N ILE A 204 -19.98 -0.84 -10.32
CA ILE A 204 -19.25 0.27 -10.97
C ILE A 204 -19.67 0.45 -12.44
N ALA A 205 -20.76 -0.15 -12.86
CA ALA A 205 -21.18 -0.09 -14.26
C ALA A 205 -21.45 1.34 -14.74
N GLY A 206 -21.97 2.21 -13.86
CA GLY A 206 -22.22 3.60 -14.15
C GLY A 206 -20.93 4.38 -14.44
N GLU A 207 -19.94 4.24 -13.59
CA GLU A 207 -18.61 4.84 -13.74
C GLU A 207 -17.92 4.38 -15.03
N LEU A 208 -17.99 3.07 -15.32
CA LEU A 208 -17.44 2.50 -16.55
C LEU A 208 -18.16 3.01 -17.80
N ALA A 209 -19.50 3.10 -17.75
CA ALA A 209 -20.30 3.64 -18.86
C ALA A 209 -19.93 5.10 -19.13
N THR A 210 -19.86 5.92 -18.09
CA THR A 210 -19.45 7.33 -18.18
C THR A 210 -18.04 7.48 -18.75
N ALA A 211 -17.10 6.63 -18.32
CA ALA A 211 -15.71 6.66 -18.79
C ALA A 211 -15.57 6.36 -20.29
N VAL A 212 -16.51 5.61 -20.89
CA VAL A 212 -16.54 5.35 -22.34
C VAL A 212 -17.48 6.31 -23.10
N GLY A 213 -18.01 7.36 -22.42
CA GLY A 213 -18.82 8.41 -23.03
C GLY A 213 -20.32 8.08 -23.16
N ILE A 214 -20.83 7.10 -22.41
CA ILE A 214 -22.26 6.81 -22.35
C ILE A 214 -22.92 7.79 -21.38
N GLU A 215 -23.94 8.51 -21.85
CA GLU A 215 -24.84 9.30 -20.99
C GLU A 215 -25.86 8.37 -20.34
N ILE A 216 -25.87 8.35 -19.01
CA ILE A 216 -26.86 7.60 -18.24
C ILE A 216 -28.07 8.53 -18.02
N LEU A 217 -29.26 8.09 -18.43
CA LEU A 217 -30.49 8.81 -18.21
C LEU A 217 -31.08 8.42 -16.84
N ASP A 218 -31.40 9.42 -16.04
CA ASP A 218 -32.23 9.23 -14.84
C ASP A 218 -33.67 8.89 -15.29
N GLU A 219 -34.23 7.77 -14.79
CA GLU A 219 -35.61 7.35 -15.04
C GLU A 219 -36.60 8.15 -14.19
#